data_2fea4958cd2e07166d0293c86a83924c
#
_entry.id   2fea4958cd2e07166d0293c86a83924c
#
_cell.length_a   1.000
_cell.length_b   1.000
_cell.length_c   1.000
_cell.angle_alpha   90.00
_cell.angle_beta   90.00
_cell.angle_gamma   90.00
#
_symmetry.space_group_name_H-M   'P 1'
#
loop_
_entity.id
_entity.type
_entity.pdbx_description
1 polymer ?
#
loop_
_entity_poly.entity_id
_entity_poly.type
_entity_poly.pdbx_seq_one_letter_code
_entity_poly.pdbx_strand_id
1 'polypeptide(L)'
;NNGYAYYGQNDAHGHDEVYAAEMVKEIAKKIYNSGQVDFSKYDNDNDMEIDFIYVIYAGKGENYTGADPYTIWPHQWFMETQLGNYWTGRYACSSELFIEEHTQQIDGIGTFCHEFSHILGLPDFYPTNASSGGSASTFREWSVMDYGCYDNYGFTPVGYTALERYSLGWMDVVEITSPGEYTLPAIDTAQIAYLLPSDEKLSYILLETHNKEGWYQYQPAEGLLITSVDYNRSVWKNNAVNNNLNEQRYKVIAADNDYSDFTKQGDLFPYNGNDSLTLYSAPKSITGCGIPINIPVKNIKYSNGVTTFSIIDRTETSVLQPNLVTDNGLSYSIWDNKIQLNSDTETKAVIYSVTGRIVESVTLQPGTPTNITLPEKGIYLLRYNNRVIKITN
;
A
#
# COMPACT_ATOMS: atom_id res chain seq x y z
N ASN A 1 -41.24 6.25 15.95
CA ASN A 1 -40.38 6.17 14.77
C ASN A 1 -39.68 7.52 14.60
N ASN A 2 -38.39 7.54 14.86
CA ASN A 2 -37.56 8.70 14.61
C ASN A 2 -37.31 8.82 13.09
N GLY A 3 -37.11 10.03 12.60
CA GLY A 3 -36.78 10.26 11.19
C GLY A 3 -35.29 10.08 10.91
N TYR A 4 -34.90 10.16 9.63
CA TYR A 4 -33.47 10.02 9.20
C TYR A 4 -32.53 10.96 9.95
N ALA A 5 -32.93 12.21 10.18
CA ALA A 5 -32.14 13.22 10.87
C ALA A 5 -31.87 12.92 12.36
N TYR A 6 -32.59 11.98 12.96
CA TYR A 6 -32.30 11.47 14.30
C TYR A 6 -31.15 10.43 14.24
N TYR A 7 -31.28 9.46 13.33
CA TYR A 7 -30.31 8.38 13.23
C TYR A 7 -28.96 8.81 12.63
N GLY A 8 -28.98 9.81 11.74
CA GLY A 8 -27.78 10.41 11.15
C GLY A 8 -27.26 11.65 11.90
N GLN A 9 -27.68 11.83 13.17
CA GLN A 9 -27.14 12.92 13.97
C GLN A 9 -25.68 12.65 14.33
N ASN A 10 -24.81 13.56 13.87
CA ASN A 10 -23.40 13.54 14.17
C ASN A 10 -23.11 13.93 15.62
N ASP A 11 -21.94 13.55 16.12
CA ASP A 11 -21.43 13.97 17.43
C ASP A 11 -21.15 15.49 17.48
N ALA A 12 -20.72 15.98 18.64
CA ALA A 12 -20.40 17.41 18.82
C ALA A 12 -19.21 17.89 17.97
N HIS A 13 -18.46 16.98 17.35
CA HIS A 13 -17.33 17.24 16.46
C HIS A 13 -17.68 17.09 14.98
N GLY A 14 -18.90 16.60 14.68
CA GLY A 14 -19.39 16.42 13.32
C GLY A 14 -18.79 15.21 12.59
N HIS A 15 -18.43 14.18 13.33
CA HIS A 15 -17.67 13.05 12.75
C HIS A 15 -18.33 11.67 12.91
N ASP A 16 -19.08 11.43 13.99
CA ASP A 16 -19.62 10.09 14.29
C ASP A 16 -21.13 10.12 14.47
N GLU A 17 -21.85 9.18 13.84
CA GLU A 17 -23.29 9.04 14.01
C GLU A 17 -23.63 8.52 15.40
N VAL A 18 -24.28 9.36 16.18
CA VAL A 18 -24.60 9.05 17.58
C VAL A 18 -25.65 7.94 17.69
N TYR A 19 -26.60 7.87 16.74
CA TYR A 19 -27.78 7.00 16.85
C TYR A 19 -27.95 5.97 15.72
N ALA A 20 -27.01 5.84 14.81
CA ALA A 20 -27.09 4.84 13.73
C ALA A 20 -27.21 3.41 14.27
N ALA A 21 -26.46 3.08 15.31
CA ALA A 21 -26.55 1.78 15.99
C ALA A 21 -27.93 1.53 16.60
N GLU A 22 -28.66 2.57 17.04
CA GLU A 22 -30.04 2.42 17.53
C GLU A 22 -31.02 2.03 16.42
N MET A 23 -30.84 2.62 15.22
CA MET A 23 -31.60 2.24 14.04
C MET A 23 -31.48 0.74 13.77
N VAL A 24 -30.24 0.24 13.74
CA VAL A 24 -29.99 -1.18 13.46
C VAL A 24 -30.57 -2.07 14.56
N LYS A 25 -30.45 -1.69 15.83
CA LYS A 25 -31.07 -2.41 16.96
C LYS A 25 -32.60 -2.46 16.82
N GLU A 26 -33.23 -1.36 16.43
CA GLU A 26 -34.70 -1.34 16.23
C GLU A 26 -35.11 -2.25 15.07
N ILE A 27 -34.36 -2.23 13.96
CA ILE A 27 -34.62 -3.10 12.80
C ILE A 27 -34.47 -4.56 13.21
N ALA A 28 -33.36 -4.94 13.85
CA ALA A 28 -33.12 -6.31 14.31
C ALA A 28 -34.22 -6.83 15.23
N LYS A 29 -34.66 -6.03 16.21
CA LYS A 29 -35.77 -6.37 17.12
C LYS A 29 -37.11 -6.52 16.39
N LYS A 30 -37.41 -5.67 15.42
CA LYS A 30 -38.64 -5.78 14.61
C LYS A 30 -38.64 -7.08 13.80
N ILE A 31 -37.52 -7.43 13.17
CA ILE A 31 -37.39 -8.67 12.41
C ILE A 31 -37.54 -9.88 13.33
N TYR A 32 -36.84 -9.88 14.48
CA TYR A 32 -36.97 -10.95 15.47
C TYR A 32 -38.43 -11.15 15.93
N ASN A 33 -39.11 -10.07 16.32
CA ASN A 33 -40.47 -10.11 16.81
C ASN A 33 -41.48 -10.48 15.72
N SER A 34 -41.15 -10.35 14.46
CA SER A 34 -42.00 -10.78 13.34
C SER A 34 -42.11 -12.30 13.23
N GLY A 35 -41.12 -13.03 13.77
CA GLY A 35 -41.04 -14.48 13.64
C GLY A 35 -40.80 -15.01 12.22
N GLN A 36 -40.46 -14.10 11.27
CA GLN A 36 -40.26 -14.46 9.86
C GLN A 36 -38.85 -14.97 9.53
N VAL A 37 -37.88 -14.70 10.41
CA VAL A 37 -36.48 -15.06 10.21
C VAL A 37 -36.03 -16.04 11.30
N ASP A 38 -35.48 -17.13 10.87
CA ASP A 38 -34.81 -18.12 11.73
C ASP A 38 -33.36 -17.72 11.95
N PHE A 39 -33.07 -17.10 13.08
CA PHE A 39 -31.73 -16.56 13.40
C PHE A 39 -30.67 -17.64 13.57
N SER A 40 -31.04 -18.92 13.85
CA SER A 40 -30.09 -20.02 13.92
C SER A 40 -29.32 -20.27 12.62
N LYS A 41 -29.79 -19.72 11.51
CA LYS A 41 -29.14 -19.83 10.19
C LYS A 41 -28.05 -18.78 9.95
N TYR A 42 -27.92 -17.83 10.86
CA TYR A 42 -26.97 -16.70 10.78
C TYR A 42 -25.98 -16.69 11.95
N ASP A 43 -25.83 -17.84 12.61
CA ASP A 43 -24.85 -18.18 13.64
C ASP A 43 -24.08 -19.40 13.11
N ASN A 44 -23.06 -19.15 12.27
CA ASN A 44 -22.39 -20.21 11.51
C ASN A 44 -21.42 -21.02 12.35
N ASP A 45 -20.86 -20.45 13.43
CA ASP A 45 -19.91 -21.12 14.32
C ASP A 45 -20.56 -21.63 15.63
N ASN A 46 -21.87 -21.40 15.80
CA ASN A 46 -22.69 -21.86 16.92
C ASN A 46 -22.24 -21.28 18.27
N ASP A 47 -21.85 -20.02 18.29
CA ASP A 47 -21.45 -19.30 19.49
C ASP A 47 -22.58 -18.48 20.13
N MET A 48 -23.80 -18.55 19.56
CA MET A 48 -25.00 -17.80 19.94
C MET A 48 -24.91 -16.31 19.63
N GLU A 49 -24.00 -15.89 18.76
CA GLU A 49 -23.92 -14.57 18.18
C GLU A 49 -24.28 -14.61 16.69
N ILE A 50 -25.13 -13.69 16.25
CA ILE A 50 -25.38 -13.49 14.83
C ILE A 50 -24.12 -12.87 14.21
N ASP A 51 -23.56 -13.52 13.18
CA ASP A 51 -22.26 -13.15 12.59
C ASP A 51 -22.18 -11.67 12.24
N PHE A 52 -23.21 -11.12 11.59
CA PHE A 52 -23.36 -9.69 11.31
C PHE A 52 -24.75 -9.32 10.82
N ILE A 53 -25.05 -8.01 10.82
CA ILE A 53 -26.22 -7.44 10.19
C ILE A 53 -25.77 -6.39 9.17
N TYR A 54 -26.26 -6.45 7.94
CA TYR A 54 -26.09 -5.41 6.96
C TYR A 54 -27.41 -4.68 6.70
N VAL A 55 -27.41 -3.34 6.74
CA VAL A 55 -28.59 -2.51 6.54
C VAL A 55 -28.39 -1.61 5.32
N ILE A 56 -29.23 -1.76 4.31
CA ILE A 56 -29.38 -0.76 3.25
C ILE A 56 -30.50 0.18 3.67
N TYR A 57 -30.14 1.41 4.05
CA TYR A 57 -31.13 2.39 4.50
C TYR A 57 -31.65 3.22 3.32
N ALA A 58 -32.92 3.61 3.39
CA ALA A 58 -33.59 4.37 2.34
C ALA A 58 -33.01 5.77 2.19
N GLY A 59 -32.82 6.21 0.95
CA GLY A 59 -32.33 7.53 0.61
C GLY A 59 -30.83 7.58 0.40
N LYS A 60 -30.25 8.76 0.54
CA LYS A 60 -28.83 9.05 0.30
C LYS A 60 -27.98 8.94 1.55
N GLY A 61 -26.69 8.66 1.38
CA GLY A 61 -25.69 8.72 2.43
C GLY A 61 -25.03 10.09 2.56
N GLU A 62 -24.33 10.34 3.66
CA GLU A 62 -23.55 11.55 3.89
C GLU A 62 -22.20 11.57 3.11
N ASN A 63 -21.73 10.41 2.65
CA ASN A 63 -20.47 10.24 1.92
C ASN A 63 -20.45 10.87 0.52
N TYR A 64 -21.57 11.40 0.03
CA TYR A 64 -21.66 12.05 -1.28
C TYR A 64 -21.56 13.57 -1.20
N THR A 65 -20.94 14.18 -2.22
CA THR A 65 -20.75 15.63 -2.29
C THR A 65 -22.05 16.40 -2.14
N GLY A 66 -22.09 17.36 -1.20
CA GLY A 66 -23.28 18.16 -0.93
C GLY A 66 -24.40 17.40 -0.21
N ALA A 67 -24.09 16.29 0.43
CA ALA A 67 -25.03 15.56 1.26
C ALA A 67 -25.50 16.39 2.46
N ASP A 68 -26.69 16.03 2.96
CA ASP A 68 -27.23 16.56 4.20
C ASP A 68 -26.45 15.94 5.38
N PRO A 69 -25.83 16.74 6.27
CA PRO A 69 -25.06 16.24 7.41
C PRO A 69 -25.90 15.50 8.47
N TYR A 70 -27.20 15.41 8.25
CA TYR A 70 -28.10 14.58 9.07
C TYR A 70 -28.47 13.26 8.40
N THR A 71 -27.89 12.93 7.26
CA THR A 71 -27.96 11.58 6.68
C THR A 71 -26.85 10.71 7.28
N ILE A 72 -27.03 9.40 7.24
CA ILE A 72 -26.06 8.46 7.81
C ILE A 72 -24.88 8.32 6.86
N TRP A 73 -23.65 8.46 7.38
CA TRP A 73 -22.42 8.05 6.67
C TRP A 73 -22.39 6.52 6.60
N PRO A 74 -22.19 5.89 5.45
CA PRO A 74 -21.97 4.46 5.35
C PRO A 74 -20.80 4.04 6.24
N HIS A 75 -21.00 3.01 7.06
CA HIS A 75 -19.96 2.57 7.99
C HIS A 75 -20.16 1.15 8.49
N GLN A 76 -19.11 0.56 9.01
CA GLN A 76 -19.13 -0.62 9.86
C GLN A 76 -18.92 -0.21 11.32
N TRP A 77 -19.72 -0.76 12.23
CA TRP A 77 -19.56 -0.52 13.65
C TRP A 77 -20.05 -1.69 14.50
N PHE A 78 -20.08 -1.47 15.79
CA PHE A 78 -20.54 -2.43 16.76
C PHE A 78 -21.81 -1.94 17.45
N MET A 79 -22.69 -2.90 17.78
CA MET A 79 -23.82 -2.71 18.65
C MET A 79 -23.97 -3.93 19.52
N GLU A 80 -24.60 -3.77 20.70
CA GLU A 80 -24.97 -4.91 21.52
C GLU A 80 -26.50 -4.93 21.65
N THR A 81 -27.12 -6.04 21.22
CA THR A 81 -28.54 -6.28 21.45
C THR A 81 -28.80 -7.78 21.50
N GLN A 82 -29.73 -8.16 22.38
CA GLN A 82 -30.18 -9.54 22.51
C GLN A 82 -31.46 -9.75 21.73
N LEU A 83 -31.53 -10.84 20.97
CA LEU A 83 -32.63 -11.27 20.15
C LEU A 83 -33.03 -12.72 20.57
N GLY A 84 -33.82 -12.85 21.60
CA GLY A 84 -34.08 -14.15 22.23
C GLY A 84 -32.83 -14.73 22.88
N ASN A 85 -32.37 -15.87 22.35
CA ASN A 85 -31.16 -16.53 22.83
C ASN A 85 -29.88 -16.06 22.13
N TYR A 86 -30.02 -15.25 21.05
CA TYR A 86 -28.89 -14.79 20.26
C TYR A 86 -28.50 -13.37 20.66
N TRP A 87 -27.18 -13.12 20.55
CA TRP A 87 -26.61 -11.78 20.59
C TRP A 87 -26.28 -11.32 19.18
N THR A 88 -26.17 -10.02 18.97
CA THR A 88 -25.64 -9.45 17.74
C THR A 88 -24.74 -8.29 18.07
N GLY A 89 -23.53 -8.29 17.50
CA GLY A 89 -22.48 -7.34 17.82
C GLY A 89 -22.04 -6.49 16.62
N ARG A 90 -21.89 -7.08 15.45
CA ARG A 90 -21.37 -6.40 14.27
C ARG A 90 -22.48 -5.98 13.33
N TYR A 91 -22.37 -4.77 12.80
CA TYR A 91 -23.20 -4.34 11.69
C TYR A 91 -22.41 -3.49 10.70
N ALA A 92 -22.90 -3.40 9.47
CA ALA A 92 -22.53 -2.40 8.50
C ALA A 92 -23.79 -1.81 7.86
N CYS A 93 -23.67 -0.63 7.30
CA CYS A 93 -24.79 -0.01 6.59
C CYS A 93 -24.28 0.83 5.41
N SER A 94 -25.15 0.95 4.40
CA SER A 94 -24.97 1.82 3.24
C SER A 94 -26.31 2.41 2.78
N SER A 95 -26.22 3.45 1.94
CA SER A 95 -27.39 4.11 1.37
C SER A 95 -28.01 3.29 0.23
N GLU A 96 -29.31 3.48 0.02
CA GLU A 96 -30.02 2.98 -1.16
C GLU A 96 -29.67 3.78 -2.42
N LEU A 97 -29.38 5.09 -2.26
CA LEU A 97 -29.29 6.02 -3.37
C LEU A 97 -27.93 6.72 -3.45
N PHE A 98 -27.41 6.73 -4.65
CA PHE A 98 -26.32 7.60 -5.08
C PHE A 98 -26.89 8.92 -5.65
N ILE A 99 -26.31 10.05 -5.27
CA ILE A 99 -26.71 11.37 -5.79
C ILE A 99 -25.47 12.15 -6.18
N GLU A 100 -25.36 12.47 -7.46
CA GLU A 100 -24.34 13.35 -8.00
C GLU A 100 -25.00 14.44 -8.86
N GLU A 101 -24.63 15.70 -8.64
CA GLU A 101 -25.00 16.90 -9.41
C GLU A 101 -26.50 17.12 -9.68
N HIS A 102 -27.44 16.38 -9.36
CA HIS A 102 -28.89 16.41 -9.66
C HIS A 102 -29.39 15.08 -10.25
N THR A 103 -28.54 14.09 -10.44
CA THR A 103 -28.96 12.74 -10.80
C THR A 103 -29.12 11.91 -9.56
N GLN A 104 -30.26 11.26 -9.42
CA GLN A 104 -30.55 10.30 -8.36
C GLN A 104 -30.68 8.93 -8.98
N GLN A 105 -29.91 7.97 -8.53
CA GLN A 105 -29.97 6.59 -8.99
C GLN A 105 -29.77 5.64 -7.81
N ILE A 106 -30.09 4.36 -8.01
CA ILE A 106 -29.75 3.34 -7.03
C ILE A 106 -28.24 3.30 -6.85
N ASP A 107 -27.75 3.23 -5.62
CA ASP A 107 -26.35 3.12 -5.33
C ASP A 107 -25.76 1.83 -5.94
N GLY A 108 -24.50 1.89 -6.33
CA GLY A 108 -23.75 0.72 -6.77
C GLY A 108 -23.42 -0.21 -5.60
N ILE A 109 -22.75 -1.33 -5.91
CA ILE A 109 -22.32 -2.28 -4.87
C ILE A 109 -21.00 -1.88 -4.20
N GLY A 110 -20.34 -0.80 -4.64
CA GLY A 110 -19.01 -0.45 -4.18
C GLY A 110 -18.95 -0.11 -2.70
N THR A 111 -19.83 0.78 -2.23
CA THR A 111 -19.96 1.11 -0.81
C THR A 111 -20.31 -0.14 0.02
N PHE A 112 -21.23 -0.97 -0.49
CA PHE A 112 -21.53 -2.25 0.13
C PHE A 112 -20.30 -3.14 0.28
N CYS A 113 -19.48 -3.29 -0.78
CA CYS A 113 -18.28 -4.08 -0.75
C CYS A 113 -17.25 -3.54 0.25
N HIS A 114 -17.08 -2.22 0.31
CA HIS A 114 -16.18 -1.55 1.25
C HIS A 114 -16.59 -1.84 2.71
N GLU A 115 -17.82 -1.52 3.09
CA GLU A 115 -18.30 -1.69 4.46
C GLU A 115 -18.39 -3.17 4.87
N PHE A 116 -18.76 -4.05 3.94
CA PHE A 116 -18.73 -5.48 4.17
C PHE A 116 -17.30 -6.02 4.38
N SER A 117 -16.31 -5.48 3.69
CA SER A 117 -14.91 -5.85 3.87
C SER A 117 -14.38 -5.52 5.25
N HIS A 118 -14.88 -4.46 5.90
CA HIS A 118 -14.59 -4.18 7.30
C HIS A 118 -15.14 -5.28 8.22
N ILE A 119 -16.34 -5.82 7.94
CA ILE A 119 -16.86 -6.97 8.67
C ILE A 119 -15.95 -8.19 8.53
N LEU A 120 -15.39 -8.40 7.35
CA LEU A 120 -14.41 -9.47 7.08
C LEU A 120 -13.05 -9.22 7.74
N GLY A 121 -12.78 -8.01 8.23
CA GLY A 121 -11.58 -7.67 9.00
C GLY A 121 -10.54 -6.83 8.27
N LEU A 122 -10.84 -6.30 7.08
CA LEU A 122 -9.96 -5.37 6.38
C LEU A 122 -10.08 -3.96 6.95
N PRO A 123 -8.99 -3.25 7.18
CA PRO A 123 -8.99 -1.82 7.55
C PRO A 123 -9.06 -0.94 6.30
N ASP A 124 -9.31 0.35 6.50
CA ASP A 124 -9.08 1.38 5.50
C ASP A 124 -7.60 1.51 5.14
N PHE A 125 -7.30 1.75 3.87
CA PHE A 125 -5.95 2.00 3.39
C PHE A 125 -5.67 3.47 3.07
N TYR A 126 -6.68 4.33 3.19
CA TYR A 126 -6.49 5.77 3.29
C TYR A 126 -6.25 6.19 4.76
N PRO A 127 -5.64 7.35 5.00
CA PRO A 127 -5.50 7.90 6.35
C PRO A 127 -6.87 8.23 6.96
N THR A 128 -7.22 7.62 8.10
CA THR A 128 -8.52 7.79 8.76
C THR A 128 -8.53 8.91 9.79
N ASN A 129 -7.39 9.53 10.09
CA ASN A 129 -7.32 10.65 11.01
C ASN A 129 -7.49 11.99 10.28
N ALA A 130 -8.28 12.89 10.84
CA ALA A 130 -8.59 14.21 10.25
C ALA A 130 -7.33 15.08 9.96
N SER A 131 -6.22 14.83 10.66
CA SER A 131 -4.98 15.59 10.48
C SER A 131 -4.17 15.19 9.25
N SER A 132 -4.35 13.98 8.72
CA SER A 132 -3.63 13.51 7.53
C SER A 132 -4.42 13.72 6.23
N GLY A 133 -5.75 13.82 6.29
CA GLY A 133 -6.64 14.00 5.14
C GLY A 133 -6.62 12.82 4.14
N GLY A 134 -7.76 12.49 3.56
CA GLY A 134 -7.86 11.41 2.57
C GLY A 134 -7.01 11.63 1.29
N SER A 135 -6.60 12.88 1.00
CA SER A 135 -5.75 13.23 -0.15
C SER A 135 -4.33 12.64 -0.09
N ALA A 136 -3.89 12.13 1.06
CA ALA A 136 -2.58 11.52 1.23
C ALA A 136 -2.57 10.00 0.98
N SER A 137 -3.67 9.42 0.53
CA SER A 137 -3.70 8.01 0.16
C SER A 137 -2.88 7.74 -1.10
N THR A 138 -2.16 6.61 -1.10
CA THR A 138 -1.41 6.15 -2.27
C THR A 138 -2.20 5.15 -3.11
N PHE A 139 -3.25 4.55 -2.56
CA PHE A 139 -4.05 3.54 -3.26
C PHE A 139 -5.11 4.16 -4.16
N ARG A 140 -5.97 5.01 -3.61
CA ARG A 140 -7.06 5.62 -4.37
C ARG A 140 -7.87 4.55 -5.14
N GLU A 141 -7.89 4.60 -6.44
CA GLU A 141 -8.62 3.70 -7.33
C GLU A 141 -8.08 2.25 -7.34
N TRP A 142 -6.90 1.98 -6.74
CA TRP A 142 -6.30 0.64 -6.75
C TRP A 142 -6.87 -0.31 -5.68
N SER A 143 -7.60 0.16 -4.69
CA SER A 143 -8.13 -0.65 -3.59
C SER A 143 -9.59 -0.36 -3.31
N VAL A 144 -10.38 -1.42 -3.08
CA VAL A 144 -11.76 -1.29 -2.61
C VAL A 144 -11.83 -0.71 -1.19
N MET A 145 -10.78 -0.87 -0.39
CA MET A 145 -10.64 -0.27 0.95
C MET A 145 -10.12 1.19 0.89
N ASP A 146 -10.20 1.81 -0.27
CA ASP A 146 -9.94 3.22 -0.56
C ASP A 146 -10.98 3.69 -1.60
N TYR A 147 -10.65 4.63 -2.47
CA TYR A 147 -11.56 5.19 -3.47
C TYR A 147 -11.97 4.22 -4.58
N GLY A 148 -11.31 3.08 -4.75
CA GLY A 148 -11.66 2.06 -5.74
C GLY A 148 -13.06 1.46 -5.53
N CYS A 149 -13.67 1.63 -4.37
CA CYS A 149 -15.08 1.31 -4.15
C CYS A 149 -16.03 2.21 -4.98
N TYR A 150 -15.60 3.41 -5.37
CA TYR A 150 -16.38 4.35 -6.17
C TYR A 150 -16.14 4.24 -7.68
N ASP A 151 -15.30 3.32 -8.15
CA ASP A 151 -15.08 3.10 -9.58
C ASP A 151 -16.40 2.89 -10.31
N ASN A 152 -16.52 3.55 -11.46
CA ASN A 152 -17.78 3.59 -12.22
C ASN A 152 -19.01 3.94 -11.36
N TYR A 153 -18.88 4.96 -10.50
CA TYR A 153 -19.94 5.38 -9.58
C TYR A 153 -20.41 4.26 -8.63
N GLY A 154 -19.49 3.40 -8.21
CA GLY A 154 -19.76 2.25 -7.35
C GLY A 154 -20.44 1.05 -8.03
N PHE A 155 -20.79 1.14 -9.32
CA PHE A 155 -21.40 0.01 -10.04
C PHE A 155 -20.38 -1.08 -10.39
N THR A 156 -19.12 -0.71 -10.52
CA THR A 156 -18.04 -1.63 -10.81
C THR A 156 -16.84 -1.27 -9.94
N PRO A 157 -16.95 -1.52 -8.61
CA PRO A 157 -15.81 -1.30 -7.72
C PRO A 157 -14.62 -2.14 -8.17
N VAL A 158 -13.41 -1.67 -7.88
CA VAL A 158 -12.20 -2.43 -8.18
C VAL A 158 -12.20 -3.78 -7.45
N GLY A 159 -11.60 -4.79 -8.06
CA GLY A 159 -11.35 -6.08 -7.41
C GLY A 159 -10.32 -5.94 -6.27
N TYR A 160 -10.36 -6.88 -5.33
CA TYR A 160 -9.42 -6.90 -4.21
C TYR A 160 -7.98 -7.07 -4.67
N THR A 161 -7.07 -6.32 -4.03
CA THR A 161 -5.62 -6.43 -4.18
C THR A 161 -5.08 -7.77 -3.63
N ALA A 162 -3.83 -8.08 -3.94
CA ALA A 162 -3.17 -9.28 -3.42
C ALA A 162 -3.16 -9.32 -1.88
N LEU A 163 -2.89 -8.19 -1.21
CA LEU A 163 -2.88 -8.15 0.25
C LEU A 163 -4.28 -8.39 0.83
N GLU A 164 -5.30 -7.79 0.25
CA GLU A 164 -6.69 -7.97 0.68
C GLU A 164 -7.11 -9.43 0.58
N ARG A 165 -6.88 -10.06 -0.59
CA ARG A 165 -7.19 -11.49 -0.80
C ARG A 165 -6.39 -12.40 0.12
N TYR A 166 -5.10 -12.13 0.30
CA TYR A 166 -4.22 -12.89 1.19
C TYR A 166 -4.67 -12.78 2.65
N SER A 167 -5.02 -11.58 3.10
CA SER A 167 -5.49 -11.32 4.47
C SER A 167 -6.82 -12.02 4.78
N LEU A 168 -7.69 -12.17 3.76
CA LEU A 168 -8.97 -12.88 3.87
C LEU A 168 -8.85 -14.40 3.67
N GLY A 169 -7.65 -14.90 3.38
CA GLY A 169 -7.43 -16.33 3.11
C GLY A 169 -8.02 -16.81 1.80
N TRP A 170 -8.26 -15.91 0.84
CA TRP A 170 -8.81 -16.24 -0.47
C TRP A 170 -7.75 -16.53 -1.51
N MET A 171 -6.51 -16.17 -1.23
CA MET A 171 -5.38 -16.37 -2.12
C MET A 171 -4.10 -16.57 -1.30
N ASP A 172 -3.23 -17.47 -1.76
CA ASP A 172 -1.86 -17.57 -1.27
C ASP A 172 -0.94 -16.69 -2.11
N VAL A 173 0.11 -16.16 -1.50
CA VAL A 173 1.18 -15.45 -2.19
C VAL A 173 2.42 -16.35 -2.31
N VAL A 174 3.13 -16.22 -3.43
CA VAL A 174 4.32 -17.03 -3.71
C VAL A 174 5.57 -16.21 -3.40
N GLU A 175 6.34 -16.64 -2.40
CA GLU A 175 7.60 -15.99 -2.06
C GLU A 175 8.67 -16.25 -3.13
N ILE A 176 9.29 -15.19 -3.63
CA ILE A 176 10.43 -15.28 -4.52
C ILE A 176 11.72 -15.51 -3.72
N THR A 177 12.31 -16.67 -3.88
CA THR A 177 13.50 -17.13 -3.14
C THR A 177 14.77 -17.22 -3.99
N SER A 178 14.67 -17.14 -5.31
CA SER A 178 15.80 -17.33 -6.23
C SER A 178 15.77 -16.37 -7.41
N PRO A 179 16.96 -16.04 -7.97
CA PRO A 179 17.05 -15.32 -9.24
C PRO A 179 16.43 -16.14 -10.39
N GLY A 180 15.93 -15.43 -11.41
CA GLY A 180 15.33 -16.05 -12.60
C GLY A 180 14.35 -15.14 -13.31
N GLU A 181 13.77 -15.66 -14.37
CA GLU A 181 12.69 -15.04 -15.13
C GLU A 181 11.34 -15.47 -14.55
N TYR A 182 10.46 -14.52 -14.35
CA TYR A 182 9.15 -14.72 -13.75
C TYR A 182 8.05 -14.25 -14.70
N THR A 183 6.93 -14.92 -14.65
CA THR A 183 5.72 -14.57 -15.39
C THR A 183 4.56 -14.47 -14.41
N LEU A 184 3.83 -13.37 -14.48
CA LEU A 184 2.73 -13.09 -13.57
C LEU A 184 1.50 -12.68 -14.37
N PRO A 185 0.53 -13.57 -14.55
CA PRO A 185 -0.76 -13.25 -15.17
C PRO A 185 -1.58 -12.30 -14.29
N ALA A 186 -2.59 -11.65 -14.89
CA ALA A 186 -3.50 -10.77 -14.17
C ALA A 186 -4.17 -11.48 -12.98
N ILE A 187 -4.27 -10.78 -11.87
CA ILE A 187 -4.71 -11.32 -10.58
C ILE A 187 -6.16 -11.84 -10.61
N ASP A 188 -7.02 -11.27 -11.44
CA ASP A 188 -8.40 -11.72 -11.62
C ASP A 188 -8.49 -13.07 -12.36
N THR A 189 -7.49 -13.37 -13.19
CA THR A 189 -7.46 -14.59 -14.01
C THR A 189 -6.78 -15.74 -13.29
N ALA A 190 -5.62 -15.49 -12.67
CA ALA A 190 -4.78 -16.55 -12.12
C ALA A 190 -4.77 -16.64 -10.59
N GLN A 191 -5.28 -15.63 -9.88
CA GLN A 191 -5.28 -15.54 -8.42
C GLN A 191 -3.90 -15.84 -7.82
N ILE A 192 -2.87 -15.23 -8.39
CA ILE A 192 -1.47 -15.37 -7.97
C ILE A 192 -0.84 -13.99 -7.80
N ALA A 193 -0.02 -13.85 -6.78
CA ALA A 193 0.86 -12.71 -6.56
C ALA A 193 2.20 -13.19 -6.03
N TYR A 194 3.27 -12.43 -6.27
CA TYR A 194 4.58 -12.72 -5.72
C TYR A 194 4.91 -11.83 -4.52
N LEU A 195 5.64 -12.41 -3.57
CA LEU A 195 6.15 -11.73 -2.39
C LEU A 195 7.67 -11.66 -2.45
N LEU A 196 8.21 -10.45 -2.28
CA LEU A 196 9.63 -10.20 -2.09
C LEU A 196 9.88 -9.93 -0.60
N PRO A 197 10.52 -10.87 0.13
CA PRO A 197 10.76 -10.72 1.56
C PRO A 197 11.85 -9.69 1.86
N SER A 198 11.77 -9.09 3.05
CA SER A 198 12.89 -8.35 3.66
C SER A 198 13.58 -9.21 4.74
N ASP A 199 14.62 -8.64 5.36
CA ASP A 199 15.21 -9.21 6.57
C ASP A 199 14.29 -9.02 7.81
N GLU A 200 13.33 -8.10 7.73
CA GLU A 200 12.30 -7.86 8.75
C GLU A 200 11.04 -8.68 8.44
N LYS A 201 10.73 -9.64 9.28
CA LYS A 201 9.74 -10.70 9.02
C LYS A 201 8.34 -10.24 8.58
N LEU A 202 7.91 -9.04 8.98
CA LEU A 202 6.57 -8.50 8.70
C LEU A 202 6.60 -7.35 7.69
N SER A 203 7.75 -7.13 7.04
CA SER A 203 7.94 -6.12 6.01
C SER A 203 8.32 -6.78 4.70
N TYR A 204 7.59 -6.51 3.63
CA TYR A 204 7.76 -7.15 2.32
C TYR A 204 7.16 -6.30 1.20
N ILE A 205 7.46 -6.66 -0.03
CA ILE A 205 6.82 -6.11 -1.24
C ILE A 205 5.95 -7.20 -1.86
N LEU A 206 4.77 -6.81 -2.36
CA LEU A 206 3.91 -7.64 -3.19
C LEU A 206 3.95 -7.14 -4.63
N LEU A 207 3.89 -8.10 -5.55
CA LEU A 207 3.82 -7.91 -6.99
C LEU A 207 2.53 -8.55 -7.50
N GLU A 208 1.68 -7.78 -8.15
CA GLU A 208 0.45 -8.27 -8.77
C GLU A 208 0.22 -7.60 -10.12
N THR A 209 -0.30 -8.34 -11.09
CA THR A 209 -0.58 -7.80 -12.43
C THR A 209 -2.05 -7.42 -12.53
N HIS A 210 -2.30 -6.23 -13.01
CA HIS A 210 -3.62 -5.72 -13.33
C HIS A 210 -3.81 -5.59 -14.85
N ASN A 211 -4.99 -5.99 -15.33
CA ASN A 211 -5.50 -5.70 -16.65
C ASN A 211 -6.72 -4.80 -16.53
N LYS A 212 -7.18 -4.22 -17.63
CA LYS A 212 -8.40 -3.40 -17.62
C LYS A 212 -9.62 -4.23 -18.06
N GLU A 213 -9.87 -5.34 -17.37
CA GLU A 213 -10.98 -6.25 -17.65
C GLU A 213 -11.77 -6.56 -16.35
N GLY A 214 -12.98 -7.05 -16.49
CA GLY A 214 -13.81 -7.45 -15.36
C GLY A 214 -14.00 -6.33 -14.32
N TRP A 215 -13.72 -6.61 -13.06
CA TRP A 215 -13.79 -5.63 -11.97
C TRP A 215 -12.67 -4.58 -12.00
N TYR A 216 -11.64 -4.75 -12.83
CA TYR A 216 -10.52 -3.81 -12.99
C TYR A 216 -10.65 -2.91 -14.22
N GLN A 217 -11.78 -2.98 -14.97
CA GLN A 217 -11.94 -2.28 -16.25
C GLN A 217 -11.90 -0.75 -16.17
N TYR A 218 -12.22 -0.17 -15.02
CA TYR A 218 -12.23 1.28 -14.81
C TYR A 218 -10.97 1.81 -14.16
N GLN A 219 -10.01 0.95 -13.84
CA GLN A 219 -8.74 1.38 -13.27
C GLN A 219 -7.96 2.32 -14.21
N PRO A 220 -7.13 3.23 -13.66
CA PRO A 220 -6.40 4.23 -14.44
C PRO A 220 -5.45 3.62 -15.49
N ALA A 221 -4.80 2.48 -15.16
CA ALA A 221 -3.80 1.84 -16.00
C ALA A 221 -3.84 0.31 -15.89
N GLU A 222 -3.03 -0.36 -16.70
CA GLU A 222 -2.74 -1.79 -16.66
C GLU A 222 -1.23 -2.03 -16.59
N GLY A 223 -0.80 -3.11 -15.94
CA GLY A 223 0.61 -3.42 -15.72
C GLY A 223 0.85 -4.11 -14.37
N LEU A 224 2.08 -4.00 -13.87
CA LEU A 224 2.48 -4.54 -12.58
C LEU A 224 2.26 -3.50 -11.48
N LEU A 225 1.30 -3.73 -10.61
CA LEU A 225 1.15 -2.99 -9.36
C LEU A 225 2.14 -3.55 -8.34
N ILE A 226 2.95 -2.66 -7.78
CA ILE A 226 3.91 -3.00 -6.74
C ILE A 226 3.50 -2.30 -5.46
N THR A 227 3.33 -3.06 -4.38
CA THR A 227 2.94 -2.51 -3.07
C THR A 227 3.92 -2.93 -1.98
N SER A 228 4.17 -2.06 -1.02
CA SER A 228 4.95 -2.37 0.17
C SER A 228 4.06 -2.55 1.38
N VAL A 229 4.38 -3.52 2.21
CA VAL A 229 3.65 -3.86 3.44
C VAL A 229 4.62 -3.84 4.62
N ASP A 230 4.23 -3.15 5.69
CA ASP A 230 4.87 -3.17 7.01
C ASP A 230 3.81 -3.52 8.06
N TYR A 231 3.48 -4.81 8.15
CA TYR A 231 2.35 -5.26 8.94
C TYR A 231 2.55 -5.03 10.43
N ASN A 232 1.55 -4.43 11.06
CA ASN A 232 1.48 -4.26 12.50
C ASN A 232 0.05 -4.54 12.99
N ARG A 233 -0.12 -5.61 13.74
CA ARG A 233 -1.43 -6.09 14.21
C ARG A 233 -2.25 -5.02 14.92
N SER A 234 -1.62 -4.21 15.79
CA SER A 234 -2.34 -3.16 16.53
C SER A 234 -2.83 -2.06 15.60
N VAL A 235 -2.00 -1.64 14.63
CA VAL A 235 -2.34 -0.61 13.68
C VAL A 235 -3.48 -1.06 12.76
N TRP A 236 -3.44 -2.31 12.27
CA TRP A 236 -4.52 -2.91 11.46
C TRP A 236 -5.83 -2.98 12.24
N LYS A 237 -5.78 -3.52 13.47
CA LYS A 237 -6.97 -3.66 14.32
C LYS A 237 -7.63 -2.31 14.68
N ASN A 238 -6.84 -1.24 14.76
CA ASN A 238 -7.31 0.09 15.12
C ASN A 238 -7.66 0.95 13.90
N ASN A 239 -7.74 0.38 12.72
CA ASN A 239 -8.04 1.08 11.47
C ASN A 239 -7.15 2.32 11.23
N ALA A 240 -5.84 2.19 11.45
CA ALA A 240 -4.88 3.30 11.45
C ALA A 240 -3.66 3.04 10.55
N VAL A 241 -3.81 2.18 9.52
CA VAL A 241 -2.70 1.62 8.71
C VAL A 241 -1.81 2.71 8.13
N ASN A 242 -2.38 3.77 7.59
CA ASN A 242 -1.64 4.85 6.93
C ASN A 242 -1.79 6.23 7.59
N ASN A 243 -2.20 6.26 8.87
CA ASN A 243 -2.37 7.52 9.61
C ASN A 243 -1.07 8.28 9.87
N ASN A 244 0.09 7.62 9.86
CA ASN A 244 1.39 8.26 9.87
C ASN A 244 1.90 8.40 8.42
N LEU A 245 1.82 9.60 7.85
CA LEU A 245 2.22 9.87 6.46
C LEU A 245 3.71 9.64 6.19
N ASN A 246 4.56 9.69 7.23
CA ASN A 246 5.99 9.40 7.11
C ASN A 246 6.32 7.91 7.19
N GLU A 247 5.36 7.07 7.59
CA GLU A 247 5.49 5.63 7.77
C GLU A 247 4.21 4.93 7.29
N GLN A 248 3.85 5.14 6.04
CA GLN A 248 2.69 4.48 5.44
C GLN A 248 2.95 2.98 5.33
N ARG A 249 2.20 2.19 6.11
CA ARG A 249 2.46 0.76 6.31
C ARG A 249 1.94 -0.14 5.20
N TYR A 250 1.04 0.35 4.41
CA TYR A 250 0.62 -0.27 3.16
C TYR A 250 0.58 0.81 2.09
N LYS A 251 1.44 0.70 1.08
CA LYS A 251 1.72 1.79 0.15
C LYS A 251 1.97 1.26 -1.26
N VAL A 252 1.41 1.93 -2.26
CA VAL A 252 1.82 1.76 -3.66
C VAL A 252 3.23 2.28 -3.86
N ILE A 253 4.06 1.55 -4.59
CA ILE A 253 5.35 2.01 -5.10
C ILE A 253 5.15 2.42 -6.55
N ALA A 254 4.83 3.69 -6.78
CA ALA A 254 4.47 4.23 -8.08
C ALA A 254 5.65 4.25 -9.06
N ALA A 255 5.47 3.73 -10.27
CA ALA A 255 6.54 3.60 -11.27
C ALA A 255 7.12 4.95 -11.71
N ASP A 256 6.31 6.02 -11.73
CA ASP A 256 6.77 7.38 -12.02
C ASP A 256 7.34 8.11 -10.78
N ASN A 257 7.30 7.47 -9.61
CA ASN A 257 7.71 8.05 -8.33
C ASN A 257 6.96 9.35 -7.96
N ASP A 258 5.74 9.53 -8.49
CA ASP A 258 4.83 10.63 -8.18
C ASP A 258 3.58 10.06 -7.48
N TYR A 259 3.21 10.65 -6.36
CA TYR A 259 2.08 10.22 -5.52
C TYR A 259 0.92 11.22 -5.55
N SER A 260 0.93 12.17 -6.49
CA SER A 260 -0.17 13.10 -6.69
C SER A 260 -1.39 12.42 -7.30
N ASP A 261 -2.58 12.96 -7.05
CA ASP A 261 -3.84 12.42 -7.59
C ASP A 261 -3.93 12.48 -9.13
N PHE A 262 -3.07 13.27 -9.77
CA PHE A 262 -3.09 13.47 -11.21
C PHE A 262 -2.27 12.43 -12.00
N THR A 263 -1.50 11.58 -11.34
CA THR A 263 -0.52 10.70 -11.99
C THR A 263 -0.81 9.21 -11.85
N LYS A 264 -2.01 8.82 -11.42
CA LYS A 264 -2.37 7.40 -11.18
C LYS A 264 -2.11 6.47 -12.39
N GLN A 265 -2.11 6.99 -13.61
CA GLN A 265 -1.72 6.24 -14.79
C GLN A 265 -0.23 5.83 -14.80
N GLY A 266 0.61 6.53 -14.04
CA GLY A 266 2.03 6.26 -13.89
C GLY A 266 2.40 5.32 -12.75
N ASP A 267 1.44 4.84 -11.96
CA ASP A 267 1.70 4.00 -10.80
C ASP A 267 2.21 2.60 -11.19
N LEU A 268 1.71 2.03 -12.28
CA LEU A 268 2.02 0.65 -12.68
C LEU A 268 3.28 0.56 -13.55
N PHE A 269 4.07 -0.47 -13.30
CA PHE A 269 5.25 -0.79 -14.11
C PHE A 269 4.88 -1.65 -15.34
N PRO A 270 5.58 -1.45 -16.50
CA PRO A 270 6.56 -0.39 -16.75
C PRO A 270 5.89 0.94 -17.11
N TYR A 271 6.51 2.06 -16.78
CA TYR A 271 6.01 3.37 -17.16
C TYR A 271 7.14 4.30 -17.65
N ASN A 272 6.97 4.95 -18.82
CA ASN A 272 7.92 5.90 -19.41
C ASN A 272 9.40 5.44 -19.41
N GLY A 273 9.62 4.13 -19.68
CA GLY A 273 10.96 3.53 -19.68
C GLY A 273 11.48 3.10 -18.31
N ASN A 274 10.72 3.33 -17.24
CA ASN A 274 11.01 2.75 -15.94
C ASN A 274 10.45 1.32 -15.88
N ASP A 275 11.33 0.35 -16.00
CA ASP A 275 11.04 -1.08 -16.06
C ASP A 275 11.74 -1.85 -14.92
N SER A 276 12.09 -1.16 -13.84
CA SER A 276 12.86 -1.78 -12.75
C SER A 276 12.58 -1.18 -11.38
N LEU A 277 12.66 -2.04 -10.34
CA LEU A 277 12.60 -1.66 -8.95
C LEU A 277 13.81 -2.24 -8.21
N THR A 278 14.68 -1.38 -7.72
CA THR A 278 15.91 -1.71 -7.00
C THR A 278 16.14 -0.75 -5.84
N LEU A 279 17.14 -0.98 -5.00
CA LEU A 279 17.55 -0.01 -3.98
C LEU A 279 18.10 1.30 -4.56
N TYR A 280 18.41 1.32 -5.86
CA TYR A 280 19.08 2.44 -6.54
C TYR A 280 18.22 3.08 -7.64
N SER A 281 17.06 2.51 -7.95
CA SER A 281 16.09 3.09 -8.90
C SER A 281 15.28 4.24 -8.26
N ALA A 282 14.54 4.95 -9.07
CA ALA A 282 13.49 5.86 -8.66
C ALA A 282 12.16 5.39 -9.28
N PRO A 283 11.22 4.83 -8.49
CA PRO A 283 11.25 4.65 -7.03
C PRO A 283 12.29 3.64 -6.56
N LYS A 284 12.57 3.66 -5.25
CA LYS A 284 13.45 2.68 -4.60
C LYS A 284 12.66 1.49 -4.07
N SER A 285 13.32 0.31 -4.04
CA SER A 285 12.81 -0.90 -3.39
C SER A 285 12.92 -0.81 -1.86
N ILE A 286 12.10 0.07 -1.27
CA ILE A 286 12.07 0.38 0.17
C ILE A 286 10.61 0.43 0.59
N THR A 287 10.27 -0.18 1.73
CA THR A 287 8.90 -0.14 2.25
C THR A 287 8.53 1.25 2.79
N GLY A 288 7.27 1.47 3.07
CA GLY A 288 6.78 2.73 3.62
C GLY A 288 7.36 3.09 4.99
N CYS A 289 7.82 2.11 5.77
CA CYS A 289 8.56 2.30 7.02
C CYS A 289 10.09 2.36 6.84
N GLY A 290 10.57 2.40 5.59
CA GLY A 290 11.99 2.56 5.30
C GLY A 290 12.81 1.27 5.31
N ILE A 291 12.17 0.10 5.31
CA ILE A 291 12.86 -1.20 5.29
C ILE A 291 13.29 -1.53 3.85
N PRO A 292 14.58 -1.75 3.59
CA PRO A 292 15.07 -2.06 2.26
C PRO A 292 14.72 -3.50 1.84
N ILE A 293 14.26 -3.66 0.61
CA ILE A 293 14.05 -4.96 -0.03
C ILE A 293 15.16 -5.17 -1.07
N ASN A 294 16.17 -5.91 -0.68
CA ASN A 294 17.35 -6.15 -1.53
C ASN A 294 17.13 -7.33 -2.49
N ILE A 295 16.05 -7.27 -3.25
CA ILE A 295 15.70 -8.22 -4.31
C ILE A 295 15.39 -7.40 -5.56
N PRO A 296 16.34 -7.23 -6.47
CA PRO A 296 16.17 -6.37 -7.64
C PRO A 296 15.19 -6.99 -8.63
N VAL A 297 14.17 -6.24 -9.00
CA VAL A 297 13.25 -6.56 -10.08
C VAL A 297 13.65 -5.73 -11.29
N LYS A 298 13.85 -6.36 -12.44
CA LYS A 298 14.29 -5.70 -13.69
C LYS A 298 13.57 -6.25 -14.90
N ASN A 299 13.73 -5.56 -16.03
CA ASN A 299 13.16 -5.95 -17.32
C ASN A 299 11.64 -6.19 -17.24
N ILE A 300 10.94 -5.37 -16.46
CA ILE A 300 9.50 -5.49 -16.31
C ILE A 300 8.84 -5.16 -17.65
N LYS A 301 8.04 -6.09 -18.15
CA LYS A 301 7.28 -5.93 -19.38
C LYS A 301 5.84 -6.38 -19.15
N TYR A 302 4.90 -5.64 -19.69
CA TYR A 302 3.48 -5.99 -19.66
C TYR A 302 2.98 -6.19 -21.09
N SER A 303 2.20 -7.24 -21.30
CA SER A 303 1.50 -7.49 -22.56
C SER A 303 0.29 -8.39 -22.33
N ASN A 304 -0.88 -7.94 -22.80
CA ASN A 304 -2.10 -8.75 -22.83
C ASN A 304 -2.45 -9.43 -21.50
N GLY A 305 -2.46 -8.67 -20.41
CA GLY A 305 -2.80 -9.16 -19.06
C GLY A 305 -1.71 -10.01 -18.40
N VAL A 306 -0.49 -9.99 -18.92
CA VAL A 306 0.64 -10.76 -18.36
C VAL A 306 1.85 -9.85 -18.18
N THR A 307 2.41 -9.85 -16.98
CA THR A 307 3.71 -9.22 -16.69
C THR A 307 4.81 -10.27 -16.70
N THR A 308 5.96 -9.94 -17.30
CA THR A 308 7.20 -10.69 -17.17
C THR A 308 8.28 -9.81 -16.58
N PHE A 309 9.15 -10.37 -15.76
CA PHE A 309 10.26 -9.65 -15.16
C PHE A 309 11.39 -10.61 -14.74
N SER A 310 12.56 -10.04 -14.50
CA SER A 310 13.74 -10.78 -14.05
C SER A 310 14.04 -10.43 -12.59
N ILE A 311 14.28 -11.43 -11.77
CA ILE A 311 14.94 -11.26 -10.45
C ILE A 311 16.42 -11.55 -10.63
N ILE A 312 17.22 -10.55 -10.28
CA ILE A 312 18.67 -10.64 -10.46
C ILE A 312 19.34 -11.01 -9.14
N ASP A 313 20.43 -11.78 -9.19
CA ASP A 313 21.19 -12.15 -8.00
C ASP A 313 21.66 -10.89 -7.27
N ARG A 314 21.54 -10.89 -5.94
CA ARG A 314 22.02 -9.81 -5.06
C ARG A 314 23.48 -9.45 -5.31
N THR A 315 24.29 -10.41 -5.73
CA THR A 315 25.70 -10.20 -6.06
C THR A 315 25.93 -9.41 -7.34
N GLU A 316 25.01 -9.48 -8.31
CA GLU A 316 25.13 -8.73 -9.57
C GLU A 316 24.77 -7.24 -9.43
N THR A 317 23.96 -6.87 -8.45
CA THR A 317 23.60 -5.47 -8.19
C THR A 317 24.69 -4.71 -7.45
N SER A 318 25.56 -5.39 -6.72
CA SER A 318 26.70 -4.77 -6.06
C SER A 318 27.77 -4.26 -7.06
N VAL A 319 27.69 -4.71 -8.31
CA VAL A 319 28.65 -4.33 -9.37
C VAL A 319 28.25 -3.05 -10.11
N LEU A 320 27.01 -2.56 -10.01
CA LEU A 320 26.49 -1.58 -10.97
C LEU A 320 26.21 -0.16 -10.45
N GLN A 321 26.26 0.10 -9.15
CA GLN A 321 26.24 1.49 -8.65
C GLN A 321 27.06 1.61 -7.35
N PRO A 322 28.25 2.14 -7.43
CA PRO A 322 29.02 2.45 -6.22
C PRO A 322 28.24 3.48 -5.39
N ASN A 323 28.14 3.26 -4.08
CA ASN A 323 27.57 4.24 -3.15
C ASN A 323 28.34 5.56 -3.30
N LEU A 324 27.74 6.54 -3.94
CA LEU A 324 28.34 7.86 -4.06
C LEU A 324 28.22 8.56 -2.70
N VAL A 325 29.32 8.58 -1.97
CA VAL A 325 29.43 9.36 -0.75
C VAL A 325 30.01 10.71 -1.11
N THR A 326 29.29 11.80 -0.79
CA THR A 326 29.77 13.16 -1.02
C THR A 326 30.17 13.79 0.31
N ASP A 327 31.41 14.24 0.42
CA ASP A 327 31.90 14.99 1.57
C ASP A 327 32.75 16.19 1.08
N ASN A 328 32.21 17.40 1.24
CA ASN A 328 32.86 18.68 0.95
C ASN A 328 33.63 18.74 -0.36
N GLY A 329 32.99 18.46 -1.50
CA GLY A 329 33.61 18.55 -2.82
C GLY A 329 34.41 17.33 -3.25
N LEU A 330 34.51 16.29 -2.40
CA LEU A 330 34.95 14.95 -2.77
C LEU A 330 33.73 14.02 -2.81
N SER A 331 33.50 13.36 -3.92
CA SER A 331 32.62 12.23 -4.01
C SER A 331 33.42 10.95 -4.27
N TYR A 332 33.05 9.88 -3.60
CA TYR A 332 33.68 8.58 -3.78
C TYR A 332 32.68 7.44 -3.76
N SER A 333 33.08 6.37 -4.40
CA SER A 333 32.33 5.14 -4.46
C SER A 333 33.28 3.94 -4.43
N ILE A 334 32.84 2.82 -3.82
CA ILE A 334 33.66 1.63 -3.61
C ILE A 334 32.91 0.43 -4.15
N TRP A 335 33.58 -0.38 -4.95
CA TRP A 335 33.07 -1.65 -5.45
C TRP A 335 34.21 -2.59 -5.82
N ASP A 336 34.06 -3.84 -5.57
CA ASP A 336 34.90 -4.93 -6.07
C ASP A 336 36.39 -4.65 -6.02
N ASN A 337 36.91 -4.29 -4.85
CA ASN A 337 38.29 -3.86 -4.60
C ASN A 337 38.73 -2.59 -5.38
N LYS A 338 37.78 -1.78 -5.82
CA LYS A 338 38.05 -0.50 -6.48
C LYS A 338 37.45 0.64 -5.72
N ILE A 339 38.10 1.78 -5.72
CA ILE A 339 37.51 3.04 -5.29
C ILE A 339 37.61 4.03 -6.45
N GLN A 340 36.49 4.67 -6.77
CA GLN A 340 36.46 5.83 -7.66
C GLN A 340 36.37 7.09 -6.83
N LEU A 341 37.24 8.02 -7.11
CA LEU A 341 37.29 9.34 -6.49
C LEU A 341 36.93 10.40 -7.53
N ASN A 342 36.13 11.36 -7.19
CA ASN A 342 35.83 12.54 -8.00
C ASN A 342 35.87 13.78 -7.12
N SER A 343 36.51 14.84 -7.57
CA SER A 343 36.69 16.10 -6.83
C SER A 343 36.26 17.31 -7.67
N ASP A 344 35.68 18.30 -7.01
CA ASP A 344 35.34 19.59 -7.64
C ASP A 344 36.52 20.54 -7.79
N THR A 345 37.62 20.20 -7.14
CA THR A 345 38.89 20.98 -7.18
C THR A 345 40.11 20.08 -7.36
N GLU A 346 41.17 20.62 -7.93
CA GLU A 346 42.43 19.90 -7.94
C GLU A 346 42.93 19.67 -6.51
N THR A 347 43.10 18.39 -6.12
CA THR A 347 43.48 18.04 -4.75
C THR A 347 44.19 16.70 -4.69
N LYS A 348 45.00 16.54 -3.63
CA LYS A 348 45.71 15.29 -3.36
C LYS A 348 44.89 14.38 -2.45
N ALA A 349 44.68 13.15 -2.89
CA ALA A 349 44.07 12.07 -2.12
C ALA A 349 45.10 10.98 -1.82
N VAL A 350 45.14 10.50 -0.57
CA VAL A 350 46.06 9.43 -0.13
C VAL A 350 45.25 8.37 0.62
N ILE A 351 45.42 7.13 0.20
CA ILE A 351 44.79 5.99 0.85
C ILE A 351 45.83 5.27 1.72
N TYR A 352 45.45 5.02 2.99
CA TYR A 352 46.26 4.29 3.96
C TYR A 352 45.60 3.00 4.36
N SER A 353 46.40 1.98 4.65
CA SER A 353 45.92 0.82 5.43
C SER A 353 45.66 1.22 6.90
N VAL A 354 44.96 0.38 7.66
CA VAL A 354 44.78 0.58 9.11
C VAL A 354 46.07 0.62 9.91
N THR A 355 47.18 0.11 9.35
CA THR A 355 48.51 0.16 9.97
C THR A 355 49.27 1.44 9.61
N GLY A 356 48.69 2.37 8.87
CA GLY A 356 49.29 3.64 8.48
C GLY A 356 50.20 3.57 7.24
N ARG A 357 50.29 2.42 6.58
CA ARG A 357 51.06 2.28 5.33
C ARG A 357 50.25 2.95 4.18
N ILE A 358 50.93 3.74 3.35
CA ILE A 358 50.35 4.29 2.12
C ILE A 358 50.09 3.14 1.15
N VAL A 359 48.83 3.04 0.72
CA VAL A 359 48.36 2.12 -0.31
C VAL A 359 48.43 2.76 -1.68
N GLU A 360 47.95 4.02 -1.79
CA GLU A 360 47.97 4.76 -3.05
C GLU A 360 47.95 6.27 -2.77
N SER A 361 48.49 7.07 -3.70
CA SER A 361 48.50 8.52 -3.62
C SER A 361 48.32 9.12 -5.02
N VAL A 362 47.21 9.86 -5.21
CA VAL A 362 46.81 10.42 -6.50
C VAL A 362 46.50 11.90 -6.38
N THR A 363 46.69 12.64 -7.48
CA THR A 363 46.18 14.01 -7.62
C THR A 363 44.89 13.95 -8.44
N LEU A 364 43.80 14.34 -7.83
CA LEU A 364 42.46 14.40 -8.47
C LEU A 364 42.35 15.70 -9.27
N GLN A 365 41.81 15.59 -10.48
CA GLN A 365 41.51 16.74 -11.33
C GLN A 365 40.00 17.04 -11.27
N PRO A 366 39.59 18.32 -11.29
CA PRO A 366 38.18 18.68 -11.23
C PRO A 366 37.33 17.96 -12.28
N GLY A 367 36.24 17.32 -11.83
CA GLY A 367 35.27 16.65 -12.71
C GLY A 367 35.79 15.40 -13.43
N THR A 368 37.04 14.93 -13.12
CA THR A 368 37.64 13.74 -13.74
C THR A 368 37.65 12.57 -12.75
N PRO A 369 36.83 11.53 -12.96
CA PRO A 369 36.82 10.36 -12.09
C PRO A 369 38.14 9.61 -12.11
N THR A 370 38.69 9.34 -10.94
CA THR A 370 39.96 8.58 -10.78
C THR A 370 39.70 7.24 -10.11
N ASN A 371 40.03 6.15 -10.78
CA ASN A 371 39.84 4.79 -10.28
C ASN A 371 41.14 4.26 -9.65
N ILE A 372 41.06 3.72 -8.44
CA ILE A 372 42.13 3.12 -7.68
C ILE A 372 41.75 1.68 -7.33
N THR A 373 42.68 0.74 -7.51
CA THR A 373 42.47 -0.65 -7.09
C THR A 373 43.06 -0.85 -5.70
N LEU A 374 42.22 -1.33 -4.76
CA LEU A 374 42.63 -1.68 -3.40
C LEU A 374 43.21 -3.10 -3.40
N PRO A 375 44.29 -3.38 -2.63
CA PRO A 375 44.99 -4.68 -2.69
C PRO A 375 44.15 -5.85 -2.16
N GLU A 376 43.26 -5.61 -1.21
CA GLU A 376 42.43 -6.64 -0.58
C GLU A 376 41.13 -6.05 0.05
N LYS A 377 40.17 -6.88 0.42
CA LYS A 377 39.04 -6.45 1.20
C LYS A 377 39.47 -6.04 2.60
N GLY A 378 38.94 -4.91 3.08
CA GLY A 378 39.31 -4.44 4.40
C GLY A 378 38.94 -2.99 4.68
N ILE A 379 39.48 -2.47 5.76
CA ILE A 379 39.31 -1.08 6.18
C ILE A 379 40.54 -0.27 5.74
N TYR A 380 40.25 0.88 5.13
CA TYR A 380 41.25 1.85 4.71
C TYR A 380 40.90 3.25 5.24
N LEU A 381 41.89 4.13 5.24
CA LEU A 381 41.73 5.53 5.60
C LEU A 381 42.08 6.38 4.37
N LEU A 382 41.07 7.08 3.83
CA LEU A 382 41.24 8.03 2.74
C LEU A 382 41.48 9.42 3.34
N ARG A 383 42.70 9.96 3.12
CA ARG A 383 43.03 11.35 3.47
C ARG A 383 42.89 12.24 2.24
N TYR A 384 42.15 13.31 2.41
CA TYR A 384 41.86 14.30 1.40
C TYR A 384 41.79 15.67 2.07
N ASN A 385 42.55 16.64 1.57
CA ASN A 385 42.76 17.91 2.26
C ASN A 385 43.20 17.66 3.72
N ASN A 386 42.54 18.28 4.69
CA ASN A 386 42.79 18.09 6.13
C ASN A 386 41.84 17.08 6.78
N ARG A 387 41.21 16.21 5.99
CA ARG A 387 40.23 15.22 6.49
C ARG A 387 40.70 13.81 6.27
N VAL A 388 40.22 12.94 7.11
CA VAL A 388 40.39 11.49 6.99
C VAL A 388 39.05 10.82 7.05
N ILE A 389 38.73 10.02 6.04
CA ILE A 389 37.48 9.27 5.89
C ILE A 389 37.83 7.79 6.03
N LYS A 390 37.08 7.09 6.87
CA LYS A 390 37.16 5.63 6.92
C LYS A 390 36.40 5.06 5.72
N ILE A 391 37.01 4.24 4.95
CA ILE A 391 36.45 3.49 3.84
C ILE A 391 36.51 2.00 4.14
N THR A 392 35.45 1.28 3.81
CA THR A 392 35.39 -0.18 3.96
C THR A 392 35.11 -0.78 2.58
N ASN A 393 35.99 -1.68 2.17
CA ASN A 393 35.89 -2.36 0.88
C ASN A 393 35.49 -3.84 1.09
#